data_14c4ec5bea810faad0f5a4dd29e50723
#
_entry.id   14c4ec5bea810faad0f5a4dd29e50723
#
_cell.length_a   1.000
_cell.length_b   1.000
_cell.length_c   1.000
_cell.angle_alpha   90.00
_cell.angle_beta   90.00
_cell.angle_gamma   90.00
#
_symmetry.space_group_name_H-M   'P 1'
#
loop_
_entity.id
_entity.type
_entity.pdbx_description
1 polymer ?
#
loop_
_entity_poly.entity_id
_entity_poly.type
_entity_poly.pdbx_seq_one_letter_code
_entity_poly.pdbx_strand_id
1 'polypeptide(L)'
;MFMIGLLGLAAVGGAAYAMSDVFEPDDAPEDDDISEDQIDEVTKGNFLEIDDSVEDPSTPDMIGEVDETAKPEDPDPSTGTIISEFQGDLVIAGTEETDVLTGQDGVDQINGFGADDVIFGGAGNDVLHGGEGADTVSGGDDDDILHGEGGDDLLNGDAGDDQLYGHFGADQLDGGQGDDTLHGGQDDDTLDGGEGDDALHGGYGDDTLYGGAGEDVLFGGDGDDILTGEDGEGEQAPDFLNGGAGEDTILADSGDIVTGGEDADDIILDPEPEDEAVTVMDFQPGQDKLFVSWDGAEDPDIRIETDAENENLTHVLVDEQDVAQLLGAEGLTADDIQLISEAELAQLTALG
;
A
#
# COMPACT_ATOMS: atom_id res chain seq x y z
N MET A 1 10.63 -0.37 57.89
CA MET A 1 11.81 0.46 57.56
C MET A 1 12.29 -0.02 56.20
N PHE A 2 12.10 0.84 55.18
CA PHE A 2 12.69 0.87 53.84
C PHE A 2 12.20 -0.18 52.84
N MET A 3 11.95 0.14 51.67
CA MET A 3 11.79 1.33 50.81
C MET A 3 11.42 0.79 49.44
N ILE A 4 10.35 1.21 48.98
CA ILE A 4 9.83 1.58 47.67
C ILE A 4 10.87 1.48 46.54
N GLY A 5 10.60 0.66 45.55
CA GLY A 5 11.19 0.76 44.22
C GLY A 5 10.07 0.85 43.19
N LEU A 6 9.75 2.10 42.86
CA LEU A 6 8.82 2.47 41.80
C LEU A 6 9.55 2.24 40.47
N LEU A 7 9.10 1.33 39.63
CA LEU A 7 9.45 1.35 38.20
C LEU A 7 8.26 1.88 37.42
N GLY A 8 8.51 2.92 36.70
CA GLY A 8 7.50 3.66 35.98
C GLY A 8 7.05 2.94 34.73
N LEU A 9 5.75 2.84 34.61
CA LEU A 9 5.05 2.57 33.38
C LEU A 9 5.15 3.83 32.51
N ALA A 10 5.78 3.75 31.37
CA ALA A 10 5.69 4.76 30.36
C ALA A 10 4.34 4.57 29.62
N ALA A 11 3.33 5.31 30.02
CA ALA A 11 2.11 5.42 29.26
C ALA A 11 2.41 6.20 27.98
N VAL A 12 2.32 5.54 26.82
CA VAL A 12 2.20 6.20 25.54
C VAL A 12 0.80 6.79 25.49
N GLY A 13 0.69 8.07 25.81
CA GLY A 13 -0.57 8.79 25.76
C GLY A 13 -0.92 9.14 24.33
N GLY A 14 -1.92 8.47 23.79
CA GLY A 14 -2.61 8.91 22.60
C GLY A 14 -3.17 10.31 22.80
N ALA A 15 -2.70 11.27 22.04
CA ALA A 15 -3.28 12.60 21.97
C ALA A 15 -4.46 12.57 21.00
N ALA A 16 -5.65 12.26 21.53
CA ALA A 16 -6.88 12.58 20.84
C ALA A 16 -7.00 14.12 20.77
N TYR A 17 -6.74 14.70 19.62
CA TYR A 17 -7.09 16.08 19.33
C TYR A 17 -8.58 16.17 19.01
N ALA A 18 -9.39 16.40 20.03
CA ALA A 18 -10.74 16.89 19.83
C ALA A 18 -10.64 18.36 19.35
N MET A 19 -10.82 18.59 18.05
CA MET A 19 -11.17 19.90 17.53
C MET A 19 -12.70 20.02 17.54
N SER A 20 -13.25 20.52 18.64
CA SER A 20 -14.58 21.11 18.66
C SER A 20 -14.46 22.59 18.94
N ASP A 21 -15.15 23.34 18.08
CA ASP A 21 -15.56 24.73 18.28
C ASP A 21 -14.48 25.82 18.28
N VAL A 22 -14.30 26.44 17.13
CA VAL A 22 -14.37 27.89 16.92
C VAL A 22 -14.50 28.18 15.43
N PHE A 23 -15.71 28.22 14.90
CA PHE A 23 -16.07 29.07 13.77
C PHE A 23 -17.41 29.70 14.09
N GLU A 24 -17.41 30.87 14.72
CA GLU A 24 -18.54 31.77 14.63
C GLU A 24 -18.50 32.47 13.26
N PRO A 25 -19.65 32.53 12.54
CA PRO A 25 -19.73 33.24 11.27
C PRO A 25 -20.17 34.69 11.53
N ASP A 26 -19.25 35.58 11.81
CA ASP A 26 -19.49 37.02 11.74
C ASP A 26 -18.16 37.69 11.43
N ASP A 27 -18.00 38.04 10.16
CA ASP A 27 -17.36 39.21 9.57
C ASP A 27 -16.98 38.84 8.10
N ALA A 28 -17.96 39.00 7.22
CA ALA A 28 -17.67 39.13 5.80
C ALA A 28 -17.02 40.50 5.58
N PRO A 29 -15.83 40.58 4.98
CA PRO A 29 -15.37 41.86 4.46
C PRO A 29 -16.21 42.26 3.29
N GLU A 30 -16.65 43.52 3.32
CA GLU A 30 -17.44 44.20 2.28
C GLU A 30 -16.73 44.10 0.92
N ASP A 31 -17.54 43.95 -0.14
CA ASP A 31 -17.16 43.99 -1.54
C ASP A 31 -16.28 45.21 -1.84
N ASP A 32 -14.96 45.02 -1.95
CA ASP A 32 -14.13 45.99 -2.66
C ASP A 32 -14.14 45.63 -4.14
N ASP A 33 -14.85 46.44 -4.88
CA ASP A 33 -14.91 46.55 -6.34
C ASP A 33 -13.49 46.46 -6.93
N ILE A 34 -13.06 45.32 -7.39
CA ILE A 34 -11.90 45.19 -8.28
C ILE A 34 -12.39 45.57 -9.65
N SER A 35 -12.03 46.78 -10.07
CA SER A 35 -12.35 47.29 -11.40
C SER A 35 -11.78 46.40 -12.51
N GLU A 36 -12.58 46.18 -13.55
CA GLU A 36 -12.25 45.35 -14.75
C GLU A 36 -10.96 45.78 -15.49
N ASP A 37 -10.29 46.84 -15.05
CA ASP A 37 -9.06 47.37 -15.67
C ASP A 37 -7.76 46.69 -15.17
N GLN A 38 -7.79 45.75 -14.19
CA GLN A 38 -6.60 45.07 -13.71
C GLN A 38 -6.41 43.64 -14.24
N ILE A 39 -7.34 43.10 -14.99
CA ILE A 39 -7.25 41.75 -15.57
C ILE A 39 -6.48 41.73 -16.90
N ASP A 40 -6.23 42.88 -17.52
CA ASP A 40 -5.66 42.97 -18.88
C ASP A 40 -4.12 43.02 -18.94
N GLU A 41 -3.41 42.96 -17.82
CA GLU A 41 -1.94 42.96 -17.81
C GLU A 41 -1.27 41.59 -17.51
N VAL A 42 -2.03 40.57 -17.11
CA VAL A 42 -1.45 39.23 -16.81
C VAL A 42 -1.46 38.30 -18.05
N THR A 43 -2.22 38.65 -19.10
CA THR A 43 -2.32 37.84 -20.32
C THR A 43 -1.42 38.30 -21.48
N LYS A 44 -0.48 39.21 -21.24
CA LYS A 44 0.58 39.53 -22.20
C LYS A 44 1.94 39.06 -21.74
N GLY A 45 2.07 37.74 -21.50
CA GLY A 45 3.34 37.05 -21.50
C GLY A 45 3.93 37.16 -22.93
N ASN A 46 5.16 37.65 -22.98
CA ASN A 46 5.96 37.82 -24.19
C ASN A 46 6.06 36.53 -24.99
N PHE A 47 5.20 36.37 -26.00
CA PHE A 47 5.52 35.51 -27.13
C PHE A 47 6.60 36.22 -27.95
N LEU A 48 7.81 35.68 -27.97
CA LEU A 48 8.83 36.05 -28.95
C LEU A 48 8.33 35.61 -30.32
N GLU A 49 7.90 36.60 -31.10
CA GLU A 49 7.70 36.41 -32.54
C GLU A 49 9.06 36.06 -33.18
N ILE A 50 9.20 34.80 -33.61
CA ILE A 50 10.30 34.40 -34.47
C ILE A 50 10.08 34.96 -35.84
N ASP A 51 10.85 35.95 -36.22
CA ASP A 51 10.86 36.60 -37.55
C ASP A 51 11.29 35.58 -38.62
N ASP A 52 10.39 35.26 -39.50
CA ASP A 52 10.50 34.30 -40.59
C ASP A 52 11.13 34.96 -41.82
N SER A 53 12.38 35.45 -41.68
CA SER A 53 13.12 35.95 -42.82
C SER A 53 14.63 35.85 -42.68
N VAL A 54 15.21 34.69 -43.01
CA VAL A 54 16.54 34.63 -43.71
C VAL A 54 16.61 33.34 -44.54
N GLU A 55 16.25 33.41 -45.82
CA GLU A 55 16.76 32.46 -46.81
C GLU A 55 18.19 32.86 -47.17
N ASP A 56 19.16 31.98 -46.95
CA ASP A 56 20.44 32.03 -47.65
C ASP A 56 20.76 30.66 -48.30
N PRO A 57 20.66 30.59 -49.65
CA PRO A 57 20.98 29.37 -50.35
C PRO A 57 22.45 29.37 -50.83
N SER A 58 23.37 28.97 -50.00
CA SER A 58 24.71 28.59 -50.55
C SER A 58 25.64 27.92 -49.51
N THR A 59 25.58 26.59 -49.41
CA THR A 59 26.80 25.79 -49.18
C THR A 59 26.58 24.35 -49.62
N PRO A 60 27.58 23.73 -50.26
CA PRO A 60 27.41 22.43 -50.92
C PRO A 60 27.64 21.23 -50.00
N ASP A 61 27.00 20.14 -50.36
CA ASP A 61 27.22 18.77 -49.99
C ASP A 61 28.56 18.41 -49.39
N MET A 62 28.54 17.89 -48.19
CA MET A 62 29.57 16.95 -47.72
C MET A 62 28.83 15.74 -47.12
N ILE A 63 28.63 14.72 -47.96
CA ILE A 63 28.25 13.40 -47.55
C ILE A 63 29.44 12.81 -46.77
N GLY A 64 29.33 12.74 -45.47
CA GLY A 64 30.20 11.94 -44.62
C GLY A 64 29.51 10.61 -44.34
N GLU A 65 30.12 9.50 -44.80
CA GLU A 65 29.71 8.15 -44.44
C GLU A 65 29.68 8.01 -42.93
N VAL A 66 28.51 7.71 -42.36
CA VAL A 66 28.37 7.30 -40.97
C VAL A 66 28.62 5.80 -40.88
N ASP A 67 29.66 5.47 -40.15
CA ASP A 67 30.06 4.11 -39.78
C ASP A 67 28.92 3.47 -38.96
N GLU A 68 28.24 2.48 -39.55
CA GLU A 68 27.32 1.59 -38.90
C GLU A 68 28.05 0.60 -37.99
N THR A 69 28.49 1.03 -36.81
CA THR A 69 28.71 0.11 -35.72
C THR A 69 27.50 0.17 -34.81
N ALA A 70 26.63 -0.86 -34.98
CA ALA A 70 25.40 -1.01 -34.23
C ALA A 70 25.63 -0.88 -32.71
N LYS A 71 25.19 0.24 -32.15
CA LYS A 71 24.81 0.35 -30.77
C LYS A 71 23.55 -0.54 -30.55
N PRO A 72 23.39 -1.20 -29.43
CA PRO A 72 22.10 -1.84 -29.14
C PRO A 72 20.99 -0.77 -29.27
N GLU A 73 19.92 -1.16 -29.96
CA GLU A 73 18.79 -0.27 -30.17
C GLU A 73 18.29 0.19 -28.79
N ASP A 74 18.24 1.50 -28.58
CA ASP A 74 17.51 2.13 -27.49
C ASP A 74 16.07 1.57 -27.52
N PRO A 75 15.45 1.36 -26.35
CA PRO A 75 14.02 1.09 -26.31
C PRO A 75 13.28 2.20 -27.09
N ASP A 76 12.19 1.84 -27.71
CA ASP A 76 11.37 2.67 -28.59
C ASP A 76 11.20 4.08 -27.96
N PRO A 77 11.36 5.16 -28.71
CA PRO A 77 11.35 6.49 -28.09
C PRO A 77 9.99 6.74 -27.42
N SER A 78 10.05 7.29 -26.19
CA SER A 78 8.87 7.79 -25.50
C SER A 78 7.93 8.53 -26.44
N THR A 79 6.65 8.19 -26.40
CA THR A 79 5.61 8.83 -27.25
C THR A 79 5.18 10.18 -26.70
N GLY A 80 5.41 10.42 -25.40
CA GLY A 80 5.06 11.67 -24.73
C GLY A 80 5.89 12.89 -25.13
N THR A 81 5.46 14.03 -24.68
CA THR A 81 6.11 15.32 -24.92
C THR A 81 6.90 15.77 -23.70
N ILE A 82 8.21 15.94 -23.81
CA ILE A 82 9.01 16.58 -22.78
C ILE A 82 8.64 18.07 -22.73
N ILE A 83 8.05 18.49 -21.62
CA ILE A 83 7.64 19.89 -21.39
C ILE A 83 8.82 20.70 -20.88
N SER A 84 9.65 20.13 -20.00
CA SER A 84 10.84 20.78 -19.47
C SER A 84 11.91 19.78 -19.08
N GLU A 85 13.17 20.22 -19.09
CA GLU A 85 14.32 19.49 -18.58
C GLU A 85 15.20 20.47 -17.81
N PHE A 86 15.56 20.10 -16.56
CA PHE A 86 16.46 20.90 -15.73
C PHE A 86 17.39 19.99 -14.92
N GLN A 87 18.69 19.97 -15.27
CA GLN A 87 19.73 19.18 -14.60
C GLN A 87 19.52 17.65 -14.61
N GLY A 88 18.72 17.13 -15.52
CA GLY A 88 18.34 15.73 -15.61
C GLY A 88 16.87 15.49 -15.25
N ASP A 89 16.30 16.35 -14.41
CA ASP A 89 14.89 16.24 -14.02
C ASP A 89 13.97 16.57 -15.21
N LEU A 90 13.01 15.71 -15.52
CA LEU A 90 12.08 15.87 -16.64
C LEU A 90 10.66 16.18 -16.17
N VAL A 91 9.93 16.90 -16.99
CA VAL A 91 8.46 16.94 -16.93
C VAL A 91 7.94 16.43 -18.26
N ILE A 92 7.27 15.27 -18.23
CA ILE A 92 6.75 14.58 -19.41
C ILE A 92 5.23 14.55 -19.35
N ALA A 93 4.58 14.80 -20.47
CA ALA A 93 3.16 14.64 -20.63
C ALA A 93 2.84 13.74 -21.81
N GLY A 94 2.01 12.75 -21.58
CA GLY A 94 1.34 11.92 -22.56
C GLY A 94 0.18 12.67 -23.24
N THR A 95 -0.79 11.91 -23.69
CA THR A 95 -1.94 12.38 -24.44
C THR A 95 -3.24 11.70 -23.97
N GLU A 96 -4.32 11.79 -24.72
CA GLU A 96 -5.55 11.02 -24.52
C GLU A 96 -5.53 9.67 -25.31
N GLU A 97 -4.37 9.24 -25.79
CA GLU A 97 -4.15 7.98 -26.52
C GLU A 97 -3.04 7.21 -25.80
N THR A 98 -3.00 5.89 -25.97
CA THR A 98 -1.97 5.01 -25.38
C THR A 98 -0.55 5.51 -25.66
N ASP A 99 0.19 5.77 -24.61
CA ASP A 99 1.56 6.28 -24.64
C ASP A 99 2.55 5.30 -23.99
N VAL A 100 3.82 5.44 -24.35
CA VAL A 100 4.94 4.85 -23.61
C VAL A 100 5.83 5.99 -23.17
N LEU A 101 5.89 6.24 -21.86
CA LEU A 101 6.58 7.36 -21.27
C LEU A 101 7.76 6.84 -20.45
N THR A 102 8.92 7.48 -20.56
CA THR A 102 10.12 7.03 -19.86
C THR A 102 10.88 8.25 -19.35
N GLY A 103 11.11 8.28 -18.04
CA GLY A 103 12.00 9.20 -17.36
C GLY A 103 13.47 8.84 -17.57
N GLN A 104 14.33 9.39 -16.78
CA GLN A 104 15.79 9.16 -16.83
C GLN A 104 16.33 9.05 -15.39
N ASP A 105 17.62 9.34 -15.22
CA ASP A 105 18.19 9.56 -13.89
C ASP A 105 17.77 10.97 -13.41
N GLY A 106 17.19 11.12 -12.26
CA GLY A 106 16.81 12.43 -11.71
C GLY A 106 15.40 12.41 -11.14
N VAL A 107 14.85 13.55 -10.75
CA VAL A 107 13.51 13.67 -10.19
C VAL A 107 12.53 14.05 -11.30
N ASP A 108 11.78 13.09 -11.78
CA ASP A 108 10.91 13.25 -12.94
C ASP A 108 9.44 13.44 -12.53
N GLN A 109 8.67 14.12 -13.36
CA GLN A 109 7.24 14.22 -13.22
C GLN A 109 6.59 13.79 -14.53
N ILE A 110 5.84 12.70 -14.50
CA ILE A 110 5.24 12.09 -15.69
C ILE A 110 3.74 11.97 -15.50
N ASN A 111 2.97 12.29 -16.54
CA ASN A 111 1.52 12.11 -16.55
C ASN A 111 1.08 11.52 -17.90
N GLY A 112 0.42 10.34 -17.86
CA GLY A 112 -0.13 9.65 -19.04
C GLY A 112 -1.37 10.34 -19.58
N PHE A 113 -2.27 10.79 -18.73
CA PHE A 113 -3.58 11.40 -18.95
C PHE A 113 -4.71 10.39 -19.23
N GLY A 114 -4.77 9.74 -20.34
CA GLY A 114 -5.88 8.86 -20.63
C GLY A 114 -5.62 7.81 -21.70
N ALA A 115 -6.41 6.77 -21.70
CA ALA A 115 -6.17 5.47 -22.31
C ALA A 115 -5.03 4.70 -21.61
N ASP A 116 -4.84 3.42 -21.98
CA ASP A 116 -3.93 2.50 -21.30
C ASP A 116 -2.47 2.84 -21.60
N ASP A 117 -1.76 3.39 -20.63
CA ASP A 117 -0.39 3.90 -20.75
C ASP A 117 0.66 2.95 -20.12
N VAL A 118 1.92 3.13 -20.49
CA VAL A 118 3.07 2.47 -19.87
C VAL A 118 4.08 3.53 -19.46
N ILE A 119 4.34 3.65 -18.15
CA ILE A 119 5.18 4.71 -17.57
C ILE A 119 6.33 4.07 -16.80
N PHE A 120 7.54 4.58 -17.02
CA PHE A 120 8.74 4.22 -16.27
C PHE A 120 9.38 5.50 -15.72
N GLY A 121 9.56 5.60 -14.41
CA GLY A 121 10.27 6.71 -13.74
C GLY A 121 11.77 6.65 -14.05
N GLY A 122 12.43 5.66 -13.55
CA GLY A 122 13.86 5.43 -13.80
C GLY A 122 14.65 5.33 -12.53
N ALA A 123 15.50 6.31 -12.27
CA ALA A 123 16.26 6.40 -11.03
C ALA A 123 16.16 7.82 -10.46
N GLY A 124 15.83 7.94 -9.18
CA GLY A 124 15.56 9.20 -8.49
C GLY A 124 14.10 9.28 -8.06
N ASN A 125 13.80 10.17 -7.14
CA ASN A 125 12.47 10.27 -6.52
C ASN A 125 11.45 10.88 -7.48
N ASP A 126 10.69 10.07 -8.16
CA ASP A 126 9.79 10.44 -9.24
C ASP A 126 8.34 10.66 -8.77
N VAL A 127 7.54 11.35 -9.59
CA VAL A 127 6.09 11.48 -9.40
C VAL A 127 5.38 11.12 -10.68
N LEU A 128 4.69 9.98 -10.66
CA LEU A 128 4.11 9.34 -11.82
C LEU A 128 2.59 9.28 -11.70
N HIS A 129 1.89 9.64 -12.77
CA HIS A 129 0.44 9.57 -12.87
C HIS A 129 0.05 8.79 -14.13
N GLY A 130 -0.69 7.68 -13.98
CA GLY A 130 -1.32 6.95 -15.08
C GLY A 130 -2.39 7.82 -15.74
N GLY A 131 -3.48 8.01 -15.07
CA GLY A 131 -4.61 8.85 -15.51
C GLY A 131 -5.90 8.08 -15.64
N GLU A 132 -6.61 8.22 -16.78
CA GLU A 132 -7.79 7.41 -17.06
C GLU A 132 -7.41 6.23 -17.96
N GLY A 133 -7.60 5.02 -17.57
CA GLY A 133 -7.26 3.84 -18.39
C GLY A 133 -6.71 2.71 -17.53
N ALA A 134 -6.32 1.61 -18.14
CA ALA A 134 -5.64 0.55 -17.43
C ALA A 134 -4.13 0.71 -17.65
N ASP A 135 -3.48 1.35 -16.69
CA ASP A 135 -2.12 1.82 -16.82
C ASP A 135 -1.10 0.82 -16.23
N THR A 136 0.13 0.90 -16.68
CA THR A 136 1.26 0.17 -16.06
C THR A 136 2.33 1.18 -15.71
N VAL A 137 2.59 1.35 -14.41
CA VAL A 137 3.50 2.35 -13.89
C VAL A 137 4.58 1.67 -13.06
N SER A 138 5.85 1.97 -13.31
CA SER A 138 7.01 1.50 -12.55
C SER A 138 7.82 2.70 -12.10
N GLY A 139 8.08 2.80 -10.79
CA GLY A 139 8.90 3.84 -10.18
C GLY A 139 10.37 3.68 -10.56
N GLY A 140 11.02 2.70 -10.00
CA GLY A 140 12.38 2.30 -10.34
C GLY A 140 13.34 2.27 -9.16
N ASP A 141 14.46 3.00 -9.23
CA ASP A 141 15.38 3.12 -8.10
C ASP A 141 15.07 4.43 -7.31
N ASP A 142 15.22 4.42 -6.01
CA ASP A 142 14.96 5.52 -5.05
C ASP A 142 13.44 5.71 -4.75
N ASP A 143 13.08 6.68 -3.87
CA ASP A 143 11.74 6.80 -3.26
C ASP A 143 10.74 7.52 -4.19
N ASP A 144 9.74 6.83 -4.69
CA ASP A 144 8.80 7.28 -5.71
C ASP A 144 7.38 7.56 -5.20
N ILE A 145 6.58 8.27 -6.00
CA ILE A 145 5.15 8.46 -5.77
C ILE A 145 4.39 8.10 -7.04
N LEU A 146 3.57 7.05 -6.98
CA LEU A 146 2.82 6.51 -8.09
C LEU A 146 1.31 6.69 -7.87
N HIS A 147 0.61 7.13 -8.89
CA HIS A 147 -0.85 7.24 -8.92
C HIS A 147 -1.40 6.53 -10.17
N GLY A 148 -2.29 5.54 -9.98
CA GLY A 148 -3.07 4.92 -11.07
C GLY A 148 -4.14 5.88 -11.58
N GLU A 149 -4.90 6.44 -10.70
CA GLU A 149 -6.04 7.35 -10.83
C GLU A 149 -7.33 6.62 -11.23
N GLY A 150 -7.57 6.23 -12.45
CA GLY A 150 -8.84 5.60 -12.78
C GLY A 150 -8.81 4.56 -13.87
N GLY A 151 -9.18 3.35 -13.53
CA GLY A 151 -9.14 2.13 -14.33
C GLY A 151 -8.47 1.02 -13.53
N ASP A 152 -8.30 -0.14 -14.08
CA ASP A 152 -7.68 -1.27 -13.41
C ASP A 152 -6.16 -1.22 -13.67
N ASP A 153 -5.38 -0.69 -12.71
CA ASP A 153 -3.99 -0.30 -12.90
C ASP A 153 -2.99 -1.33 -12.33
N LEU A 154 -1.77 -1.29 -12.83
CA LEU A 154 -0.63 -2.04 -12.29
C LEU A 154 0.48 -1.06 -11.91
N LEU A 155 0.72 -0.93 -10.60
CA LEU A 155 1.76 -0.06 -10.05
C LEU A 155 2.86 -0.91 -9.41
N ASN A 156 4.11 -0.57 -9.67
CA ASN A 156 5.28 -1.21 -9.10
C ASN A 156 6.26 -0.13 -8.60
N GLY A 157 6.54 -0.10 -7.28
CA GLY A 157 7.53 0.80 -6.69
C GLY A 157 8.94 0.44 -7.14
N ASP A 158 9.25 -0.86 -7.19
CA ASP A 158 10.55 -1.45 -7.46
C ASP A 158 11.52 -1.33 -6.26
N ALA A 159 12.31 -0.29 -6.10
CA ALA A 159 13.30 -0.22 -5.01
C ALA A 159 13.44 1.19 -4.42
N GLY A 160 13.08 1.36 -3.19
CA GLY A 160 13.04 2.63 -2.46
C GLY A 160 11.96 2.58 -1.40
N ASP A 161 11.76 3.63 -0.65
CA ASP A 161 10.63 3.76 0.26
C ASP A 161 9.49 4.47 -0.50
N ASP A 162 8.58 3.71 -1.14
CA ASP A 162 7.66 4.18 -2.16
C ASP A 162 6.25 4.52 -1.63
N GLN A 163 5.49 5.31 -2.39
CA GLN A 163 4.09 5.60 -2.10
C GLN A 163 3.22 5.32 -3.33
N LEU A 164 2.36 4.30 -3.25
CA LEU A 164 1.51 3.83 -4.33
C LEU A 164 0.03 4.10 -4.03
N TYR A 165 -0.69 4.63 -4.99
CA TYR A 165 -2.12 4.96 -4.89
C TYR A 165 -2.86 4.44 -6.12
N GLY A 166 -3.69 3.39 -5.98
CA GLY A 166 -4.55 2.87 -7.05
C GLY A 166 -5.66 3.85 -7.40
N HIS A 167 -6.44 4.28 -6.44
CA HIS A 167 -7.60 5.19 -6.45
C HIS A 167 -8.91 4.53 -6.88
N PHE A 168 -9.30 4.50 -8.15
CA PHE A 168 -10.55 3.94 -8.67
C PHE A 168 -10.27 2.80 -9.62
N GLY A 169 -10.83 1.65 -9.39
CA GLY A 169 -10.66 0.45 -10.21
C GLY A 169 -10.07 -0.69 -9.40
N ALA A 170 -10.03 -1.87 -9.99
CA ALA A 170 -9.43 -3.04 -9.36
C ALA A 170 -7.92 -3.07 -9.66
N ASP A 171 -7.14 -2.54 -8.72
CA ASP A 171 -5.74 -2.24 -8.91
C ASP A 171 -4.81 -3.34 -8.39
N GLN A 172 -3.60 -3.40 -8.93
CA GLN A 172 -2.53 -4.24 -8.43
C GLN A 172 -1.32 -3.37 -8.08
N LEU A 173 -0.97 -3.34 -6.80
CA LEU A 173 0.12 -2.56 -6.25
C LEU A 173 1.19 -3.50 -5.69
N ASP A 174 2.44 -3.30 -6.09
CA ASP A 174 3.63 -4.00 -5.60
C ASP A 174 4.63 -2.94 -5.11
N GLY A 175 4.89 -2.89 -3.79
CA GLY A 175 5.84 -1.96 -3.19
C GLY A 175 7.26 -2.30 -3.62
N GLY A 176 7.68 -3.52 -3.35
CA GLY A 176 8.96 -4.07 -3.81
C GLY A 176 10.02 -4.17 -2.73
N GLN A 177 11.05 -3.36 -2.74
CA GLN A 177 12.08 -3.30 -1.70
C GLN A 177 12.08 -1.93 -1.03
N GLY A 178 11.97 -1.89 0.29
CA GLY A 178 11.98 -0.66 1.09
C GLY A 178 10.77 -0.61 2.01
N ASP A 179 10.66 0.44 2.82
CA ASP A 179 9.52 0.61 3.72
C ASP A 179 8.41 1.36 2.98
N ASP A 180 7.43 0.64 2.40
CA ASP A 180 6.48 1.16 1.42
C ASP A 180 5.13 1.58 2.03
N THR A 181 4.38 2.41 1.31
CA THR A 181 3.01 2.80 1.67
C THR A 181 2.07 2.62 0.49
N LEU A 182 1.14 1.67 0.59
CA LEU A 182 0.22 1.29 -0.47
C LEU A 182 -1.22 1.63 -0.09
N HIS A 183 -1.97 2.22 -1.03
CA HIS A 183 -3.39 2.50 -0.91
C HIS A 183 -4.11 2.00 -2.16
N GLY A 184 -4.94 0.96 -2.04
CA GLY A 184 -5.78 0.46 -3.12
C GLY A 184 -6.81 1.52 -3.52
N GLY A 185 -7.87 1.66 -2.77
CA GLY A 185 -8.81 2.76 -2.98
C GLY A 185 -10.27 2.36 -3.04
N GLN A 186 -10.88 2.28 -4.19
CA GLN A 186 -12.24 1.79 -4.43
C GLN A 186 -12.19 0.63 -5.42
N ASP A 187 -13.16 -0.30 -5.27
CA ASP A 187 -13.24 -1.59 -5.95
C ASP A 187 -12.21 -2.59 -5.36
N ASP A 188 -12.13 -3.81 -5.90
CA ASP A 188 -11.42 -4.94 -5.27
C ASP A 188 -9.93 -4.92 -5.67
N ASP A 189 -9.06 -4.59 -4.73
CA ASP A 189 -7.62 -4.34 -4.96
C ASP A 189 -6.73 -5.52 -4.51
N THR A 190 -5.52 -5.58 -5.05
CA THR A 190 -4.47 -6.49 -4.59
C THR A 190 -3.20 -5.71 -4.28
N LEU A 191 -2.74 -5.76 -3.03
CA LEU A 191 -1.58 -5.06 -2.52
C LEU A 191 -0.52 -6.06 -2.02
N ASP A 192 0.72 -5.87 -2.43
CA ASP A 192 1.90 -6.62 -1.96
C ASP A 192 2.96 -5.62 -1.49
N GLY A 193 3.29 -5.63 -0.18
CA GLY A 193 4.30 -4.74 0.39
C GLY A 193 5.70 -5.11 -0.10
N GLY A 194 6.11 -6.36 0.12
CA GLY A 194 7.36 -6.89 -0.41
C GLY A 194 8.45 -7.13 0.63
N GLU A 195 9.64 -6.50 0.48
CA GLU A 195 10.71 -6.51 1.49
C GLU A 195 10.73 -5.17 2.24
N GLY A 196 10.53 -5.13 3.54
CA GLY A 196 10.60 -3.91 4.36
C GLY A 196 9.48 -3.83 5.38
N ASP A 197 9.42 -2.75 6.17
CA ASP A 197 8.36 -2.53 7.15
C ASP A 197 7.24 -1.71 6.46
N ASP A 198 6.19 -2.37 5.93
CA ASP A 198 5.23 -1.80 5.00
C ASP A 198 3.90 -1.35 5.65
N ALA A 199 3.21 -0.42 5.00
CA ALA A 199 1.88 0.04 5.40
C ALA A 199 0.87 -0.06 4.26
N LEU A 200 -0.06 -1.01 4.35
CA LEU A 200 -1.05 -1.33 3.33
C LEU A 200 -2.47 -0.95 3.78
N HIS A 201 -3.22 -0.35 2.90
CA HIS A 201 -4.62 -0.01 3.10
C HIS A 201 -5.43 -0.35 1.84
N GLY A 202 -6.28 -1.38 1.91
CA GLY A 202 -7.19 -1.79 0.82
C GLY A 202 -8.17 -0.68 0.48
N GLY A 203 -9.15 -0.44 1.33
CA GLY A 203 -10.05 0.71 1.20
C GLY A 203 -11.51 0.35 1.16
N TYR A 204 -12.15 0.44 0.02
CA TYR A 204 -13.51 -0.03 -0.25
C TYR A 204 -13.45 -1.12 -1.30
N GLY A 205 -13.95 -2.27 -1.04
CA GLY A 205 -13.95 -3.41 -1.95
C GLY A 205 -13.56 -4.67 -1.20
N ASP A 206 -13.62 -5.81 -1.85
CA ASP A 206 -13.13 -7.06 -1.28
C ASP A 206 -11.64 -7.17 -1.64
N ASP A 207 -10.76 -6.69 -0.74
CA ASP A 207 -9.35 -6.48 -1.02
C ASP A 207 -8.47 -7.69 -0.61
N THR A 208 -7.31 -7.81 -1.24
CA THR A 208 -6.30 -8.83 -0.87
C THR A 208 -4.96 -8.15 -0.57
N LEU A 209 -4.48 -8.29 0.68
CA LEU A 209 -3.28 -7.65 1.19
C LEU A 209 -2.24 -8.69 1.63
N TYR A 210 -1.03 -8.54 1.12
CA TYR A 210 0.16 -9.30 1.51
C TYR A 210 1.18 -8.33 2.12
N GLY A 211 1.54 -8.50 3.39
CA GLY A 211 2.60 -7.70 4.04
C GLY A 211 3.95 -7.98 3.40
N GLY A 212 4.35 -9.24 3.44
CA GLY A 212 5.63 -9.68 2.90
C GLY A 212 6.64 -9.90 4.00
N ALA A 213 7.82 -9.36 3.90
CA ALA A 213 8.88 -9.56 4.87
C ALA A 213 9.16 -8.27 5.65
N GLY A 214 8.92 -8.26 6.96
CA GLY A 214 9.14 -7.09 7.84
C GLY A 214 8.09 -6.96 8.92
N GLU A 215 8.09 -5.84 9.67
CA GLU A 215 7.04 -5.52 10.64
C GLU A 215 5.94 -4.71 9.93
N ASP A 216 4.90 -5.37 9.40
CA ASP A 216 3.92 -4.76 8.51
C ASP A 216 2.64 -4.29 9.21
N VAL A 217 1.95 -3.34 8.58
CA VAL A 217 0.67 -2.81 9.06
C VAL A 217 -0.36 -2.87 7.94
N LEU A 218 -1.31 -3.80 8.06
CA LEU A 218 -2.35 -4.06 7.07
C LEU A 218 -3.72 -3.63 7.58
N PHE A 219 -4.44 -2.86 6.76
CA PHE A 219 -5.84 -2.50 6.97
C PHE A 219 -6.65 -2.88 5.73
N GLY A 220 -7.58 -3.85 5.84
CA GLY A 220 -8.52 -4.19 4.78
C GLY A 220 -9.41 -3.00 4.45
N GLY A 221 -10.38 -2.72 5.28
CA GLY A 221 -11.22 -1.53 5.14
C GLY A 221 -12.72 -1.82 5.23
N ASP A 222 -13.49 -1.42 4.22
CA ASP A 222 -14.90 -1.79 4.06
C ASP A 222 -14.98 -2.88 2.97
N GLY A 223 -15.33 -4.10 3.28
CA GLY A 223 -15.45 -5.24 2.35
C GLY A 223 -15.08 -6.56 2.99
N ASP A 224 -15.22 -7.66 2.27
CA ASP A 224 -14.83 -8.98 2.75
C ASP A 224 -13.37 -9.22 2.34
N ASP A 225 -12.41 -8.88 3.21
CA ASP A 225 -10.99 -8.75 2.89
C ASP A 225 -10.17 -10.02 3.19
N ILE A 226 -9.04 -10.16 2.51
CA ILE A 226 -8.04 -11.20 2.79
C ILE A 226 -6.72 -10.53 3.17
N LEU A 227 -6.24 -10.77 4.40
CA LEU A 227 -5.01 -10.22 4.91
C LEU A 227 -4.02 -11.35 5.25
N THR A 228 -2.78 -11.21 4.82
CA THR A 228 -1.69 -12.13 5.11
C THR A 228 -0.48 -11.36 5.59
N GLY A 229 -0.07 -11.62 6.85
CA GLY A 229 1.17 -11.13 7.43
C GLY A 229 2.27 -12.21 7.40
N GLU A 230 2.21 -13.15 6.45
CA GLU A 230 3.12 -14.30 6.40
C GLU A 230 4.50 -13.86 5.92
N ASP A 231 5.46 -13.87 6.83
CA ASP A 231 6.87 -13.70 6.55
C ASP A 231 7.47 -14.87 5.76
N GLY A 232 8.53 -14.60 5.03
CA GLY A 232 9.28 -15.65 4.35
C GLY A 232 10.00 -16.63 5.31
N GLU A 233 10.54 -17.74 4.77
CA GLU A 233 11.21 -18.79 5.57
C GLU A 233 12.29 -18.22 6.53
N GLY A 234 12.00 -18.18 7.83
CA GLY A 234 12.95 -17.94 8.91
C GLY A 234 13.05 -16.50 9.39
N GLU A 235 12.19 -15.65 8.96
CA GLU A 235 11.91 -14.34 9.53
C GLU A 235 10.63 -14.45 10.37
N GLN A 236 10.53 -13.72 11.45
CA GLN A 236 9.38 -13.68 12.36
C GLN A 236 9.33 -12.26 12.90
N ALA A 237 8.79 -11.38 12.10
CA ALA A 237 8.51 -10.02 12.49
C ALA A 237 7.01 -9.94 12.82
N PRO A 238 6.60 -9.31 13.93
CA PRO A 238 5.20 -9.28 14.29
C PRO A 238 4.44 -8.21 13.51
N ASP A 239 3.39 -8.62 12.82
CA ASP A 239 2.53 -7.75 12.02
C ASP A 239 1.32 -7.23 12.77
N PHE A 240 0.77 -6.16 12.27
CA PHE A 240 -0.52 -5.64 12.70
C PHE A 240 -1.55 -5.77 11.59
N LEU A 241 -2.52 -6.68 11.77
CA LEU A 241 -3.54 -7.02 10.79
C LEU A 241 -4.92 -6.57 11.28
N ASN A 242 -5.61 -5.77 10.49
CA ASN A 242 -6.96 -5.29 10.81
C ASN A 242 -7.88 -5.46 9.59
N GLY A 243 -8.83 -6.40 9.66
CA GLY A 243 -9.82 -6.63 8.62
C GLY A 243 -10.65 -5.37 8.38
N GLY A 244 -11.43 -4.96 9.36
CA GLY A 244 -12.20 -3.73 9.25
C GLY A 244 -13.69 -3.94 9.36
N ALA A 245 -14.43 -3.78 8.27
CA ALA A 245 -15.87 -4.02 8.22
C ALA A 245 -16.22 -4.97 7.09
N GLY A 246 -16.70 -6.15 7.42
CA GLY A 246 -17.06 -7.24 6.51
C GLY A 246 -16.74 -8.60 7.13
N GLU A 247 -16.91 -9.66 6.34
CA GLU A 247 -16.55 -11.01 6.76
C GLU A 247 -15.11 -11.31 6.30
N ASP A 248 -14.12 -10.95 7.14
CA ASP A 248 -12.70 -10.96 6.75
C ASP A 248 -12.03 -12.33 6.95
N THR A 249 -11.00 -12.60 6.15
CA THR A 249 -10.11 -13.74 6.30
C THR A 249 -8.71 -13.27 6.61
N ILE A 250 -8.20 -13.56 7.80
CA ILE A 250 -6.90 -13.08 8.26
C ILE A 250 -5.99 -14.27 8.54
N LEU A 251 -4.90 -14.35 7.80
CA LEU A 251 -3.84 -15.33 8.02
C LEU A 251 -2.71 -14.68 8.82
N ALA A 252 -2.49 -15.19 10.01
CA ALA A 252 -1.53 -14.66 10.96
C ALA A 252 -0.56 -15.73 11.44
N ASP A 253 0.67 -15.35 11.65
CA ASP A 253 1.73 -16.21 12.15
C ASP A 253 2.35 -15.73 13.48
N SER A 254 3.63 -15.96 13.72
CA SER A 254 4.28 -15.82 15.02
C SER A 254 4.34 -14.39 15.54
N GLY A 255 3.55 -14.09 16.55
CA GLY A 255 3.64 -12.83 17.29
C GLY A 255 2.72 -11.72 16.80
N ASP A 256 1.97 -11.96 15.74
CA ASP A 256 1.08 -10.99 15.13
C ASP A 256 0.00 -10.47 16.07
N ILE A 257 -0.46 -9.27 15.76
CA ILE A 257 -1.58 -8.62 16.43
C ILE A 257 -2.73 -8.47 15.44
N VAL A 258 -3.81 -9.20 15.69
CA VAL A 258 -4.97 -9.30 14.81
C VAL A 258 -6.16 -8.59 15.42
N THR A 259 -6.89 -7.87 14.59
CA THR A 259 -8.21 -7.32 14.85
C THR A 259 -9.12 -7.73 13.69
N GLY A 260 -10.16 -8.53 13.90
CA GLY A 260 -11.15 -8.87 12.85
C GLY A 260 -11.94 -7.63 12.48
N GLY A 261 -12.71 -7.09 13.40
CA GLY A 261 -13.47 -5.87 13.19
C GLY A 261 -14.98 -6.03 13.36
N GLU A 262 -15.77 -5.47 12.43
CA GLU A 262 -17.24 -5.67 12.39
C GLU A 262 -17.57 -6.93 11.57
N ASP A 263 -18.69 -7.57 11.89
CA ASP A 263 -19.23 -8.79 11.28
C ASP A 263 -18.46 -10.08 11.65
N ALA A 264 -18.38 -11.11 10.83
CA ALA A 264 -17.96 -12.45 11.23
C ALA A 264 -16.65 -12.88 10.54
N ASP A 265 -15.56 -12.88 11.30
CA ASP A 265 -14.24 -13.06 10.77
C ASP A 265 -13.70 -14.48 10.90
N ASP A 266 -12.95 -14.92 9.92
CA ASP A 266 -12.20 -16.16 9.91
C ASP A 266 -10.71 -15.86 10.15
N ILE A 267 -10.23 -16.08 11.40
CA ILE A 267 -8.82 -15.89 11.79
C ILE A 267 -8.10 -17.23 11.68
N ILE A 268 -7.08 -17.30 10.87
CA ILE A 268 -6.33 -18.52 10.55
C ILE A 268 -4.92 -18.40 11.11
N LEU A 269 -4.52 -19.37 11.91
CA LEU A 269 -3.20 -19.46 12.50
C LEU A 269 -2.44 -20.65 11.93
N ASP A 270 -1.18 -20.45 11.54
CA ASP A 270 -0.26 -21.52 11.15
C ASP A 270 0.94 -21.62 12.10
N PRO A 271 0.74 -22.13 13.35
CA PRO A 271 1.74 -22.09 14.40
C PRO A 271 2.87 -23.11 14.17
N GLU A 272 4.10 -22.65 14.13
CA GLU A 272 5.31 -23.46 14.16
C GLU A 272 5.77 -23.75 15.60
N PRO A 273 6.54 -24.83 15.84
CA PRO A 273 7.09 -25.10 17.16
C PRO A 273 8.07 -24.01 17.61
N GLU A 274 7.86 -23.45 18.78
CA GLU A 274 8.64 -22.38 19.41
C GLU A 274 8.22 -20.94 19.02
N ASP A 275 7.15 -20.77 18.23
CA ASP A 275 6.59 -19.46 17.88
C ASP A 275 6.02 -18.70 19.08
N GLU A 276 5.96 -17.38 18.97
CA GLU A 276 5.19 -16.55 19.88
C GLU A 276 3.71 -16.59 19.49
N ALA A 277 2.81 -16.58 20.49
CA ALA A 277 1.37 -16.67 20.25
C ALA A 277 0.85 -15.41 19.55
N VAL A 278 -0.04 -15.59 18.59
CA VAL A 278 -0.79 -14.51 17.96
C VAL A 278 -1.71 -13.83 18.99
N THR A 279 -1.79 -12.51 18.96
CA THR A 279 -2.67 -11.73 19.84
C THR A 279 -3.89 -11.24 19.08
N VAL A 280 -5.08 -11.74 19.41
CA VAL A 280 -6.34 -11.29 18.83
C VAL A 280 -7.04 -10.32 19.78
N MET A 281 -7.31 -9.11 19.31
CA MET A 281 -7.73 -7.98 20.15
C MET A 281 -9.24 -7.89 20.40
N ASP A 282 -10.08 -8.41 19.51
CA ASP A 282 -11.53 -8.19 19.52
C ASP A 282 -12.39 -9.41 19.18
N PHE A 283 -11.86 -10.62 19.27
CA PHE A 283 -12.54 -11.87 18.95
C PHE A 283 -13.94 -11.97 19.58
N GLN A 284 -14.96 -12.21 18.77
CA GLN A 284 -16.36 -12.29 19.16
C GLN A 284 -16.85 -13.75 19.11
N PRO A 285 -16.85 -14.51 20.25
CA PRO A 285 -17.28 -15.91 20.26
C PRO A 285 -18.70 -16.14 19.70
N GLY A 286 -18.81 -17.08 18.78
CA GLY A 286 -20.08 -17.40 18.09
C GLY A 286 -20.40 -16.50 16.88
N GLN A 287 -19.56 -15.52 16.58
CA GLN A 287 -19.52 -14.74 15.36
C GLN A 287 -18.26 -15.09 14.59
N ASP A 288 -17.11 -14.83 15.18
CA ASP A 288 -15.83 -15.15 14.59
C ASP A 288 -15.42 -16.60 14.78
N LYS A 289 -14.51 -17.07 13.93
CA LYS A 289 -13.93 -18.41 13.99
C LYS A 289 -12.42 -18.34 14.03
N LEU A 290 -11.84 -19.18 14.87
CA LEU A 290 -10.41 -19.38 14.93
C LEU A 290 -10.06 -20.72 14.27
N PHE A 291 -9.33 -20.66 13.19
CA PHE A 291 -8.76 -21.83 12.53
C PHE A 291 -7.31 -22.00 12.94
N VAL A 292 -6.89 -23.23 13.24
CA VAL A 292 -5.53 -23.52 13.58
C VAL A 292 -5.04 -24.64 12.67
N SER A 293 -4.00 -24.35 11.89
CA SER A 293 -3.33 -25.34 11.05
C SER A 293 -2.67 -26.39 11.91
N TRP A 294 -2.85 -27.67 11.57
CA TRP A 294 -2.32 -28.78 12.33
C TRP A 294 -1.95 -29.96 11.43
N ASP A 295 -0.67 -30.29 11.36
CA ASP A 295 -0.14 -31.42 10.59
C ASP A 295 0.04 -32.70 11.40
N GLY A 296 -0.29 -32.68 12.69
CA GLY A 296 -0.12 -33.77 13.63
C GLY A 296 -0.88 -35.03 13.23
N ALA A 297 -0.30 -36.21 13.50
CA ALA A 297 -0.88 -37.51 13.16
C ALA A 297 -2.03 -37.96 14.07
N GLU A 298 -2.29 -37.24 15.15
CA GLU A 298 -3.33 -37.54 16.18
C GLU A 298 -4.13 -36.24 16.45
N ASP A 299 -5.37 -36.36 16.93
CA ASP A 299 -6.16 -35.21 17.36
C ASP A 299 -5.44 -34.51 18.52
N PRO A 300 -5.08 -33.23 18.42
CA PRO A 300 -4.38 -32.51 19.49
C PRO A 300 -5.28 -32.24 20.69
N ASP A 301 -4.68 -31.99 21.85
CA ASP A 301 -5.38 -31.57 23.07
C ASP A 301 -5.57 -30.04 23.05
N ILE A 302 -6.76 -29.56 22.69
CA ILE A 302 -7.09 -28.14 22.72
C ILE A 302 -7.53 -27.75 24.12
N ARG A 303 -6.89 -26.72 24.68
CA ARG A 303 -7.25 -26.14 25.97
C ARG A 303 -7.48 -24.63 25.84
N ILE A 304 -8.49 -24.17 26.55
CA ILE A 304 -8.83 -22.76 26.68
C ILE A 304 -8.63 -22.40 28.14
N GLU A 305 -7.68 -21.49 28.41
CA GLU A 305 -7.31 -21.11 29.77
C GLU A 305 -7.40 -19.58 29.92
N THR A 306 -8.12 -19.10 30.93
CA THR A 306 -8.12 -17.68 31.26
C THR A 306 -6.85 -17.32 32.03
N ASP A 307 -6.18 -16.23 31.67
CA ASP A 307 -5.00 -15.78 32.34
C ASP A 307 -5.25 -15.47 33.84
N ALA A 308 -4.31 -15.85 34.68
CA ALA A 308 -4.49 -15.75 36.13
C ALA A 308 -4.35 -14.31 36.67
N GLU A 309 -3.73 -13.41 35.93
CA GLU A 309 -3.48 -12.01 36.31
C GLU A 309 -4.38 -11.05 35.55
N ASN A 310 -4.87 -11.45 34.33
CA ASN A 310 -5.75 -10.68 33.49
C ASN A 310 -7.00 -11.49 33.07
N GLU A 311 -8.11 -11.32 33.78
CA GLU A 311 -9.37 -12.05 33.53
C GLU A 311 -9.96 -11.81 32.11
N ASN A 312 -9.48 -10.79 31.39
CA ASN A 312 -9.92 -10.50 30.00
C ASN A 312 -9.05 -11.17 28.93
N LEU A 313 -7.98 -11.86 29.34
CA LEU A 313 -7.08 -12.55 28.43
C LEU A 313 -7.36 -14.06 28.50
N THR A 314 -7.60 -14.63 27.33
CA THR A 314 -7.84 -16.07 27.17
C THR A 314 -6.77 -16.65 26.28
N HIS A 315 -6.11 -17.71 26.74
CA HIS A 315 -5.11 -18.45 25.99
C HIS A 315 -5.74 -19.66 25.30
N VAL A 316 -5.38 -19.87 24.06
CA VAL A 316 -5.68 -21.09 23.31
C VAL A 316 -4.42 -21.91 23.18
N LEU A 317 -4.41 -23.10 23.80
CA LEU A 317 -3.29 -24.02 23.76
C LEU A 317 -3.63 -25.23 22.90
N VAL A 318 -2.71 -25.62 22.04
CA VAL A 318 -2.77 -26.83 21.23
C VAL A 318 -1.55 -27.70 21.58
N ASP A 319 -1.77 -28.88 22.13
CA ASP A 319 -0.71 -29.77 22.65
C ASP A 319 0.30 -29.09 23.62
N GLU A 320 -0.23 -28.22 24.50
CA GLU A 320 0.53 -27.42 25.49
C GLU A 320 1.31 -26.21 24.92
N GLN A 321 1.26 -25.95 23.60
CA GLN A 321 1.75 -24.73 22.97
C GLN A 321 0.67 -23.66 23.03
N ASP A 322 1.01 -22.45 23.46
CA ASP A 322 0.13 -21.28 23.42
C ASP A 322 0.14 -20.72 21.99
N VAL A 323 -0.93 -20.92 21.25
CA VAL A 323 -1.01 -20.51 19.83
C VAL A 323 -1.72 -19.20 19.64
N ALA A 324 -2.64 -18.84 20.56
CA ALA A 324 -3.33 -17.56 20.50
C ALA A 324 -3.64 -16.99 21.89
N GLN A 325 -3.61 -15.68 21.98
CA GLN A 325 -3.99 -14.85 23.12
C GLN A 325 -5.14 -13.92 22.71
N LEU A 326 -6.35 -14.22 23.19
CA LEU A 326 -7.57 -13.53 22.80
C LEU A 326 -7.99 -12.55 23.88
N LEU A 327 -8.09 -11.26 23.54
CA LEU A 327 -8.59 -10.23 24.44
C LEU A 327 -10.13 -10.11 24.32
N GLY A 328 -10.83 -10.16 25.46
CA GLY A 328 -12.28 -9.96 25.48
C GLY A 328 -13.13 -11.15 25.06
N ALA A 329 -12.54 -12.30 24.77
CA ALA A 329 -13.22 -13.51 24.31
C ALA A 329 -14.03 -14.23 25.41
N GLU A 330 -14.89 -13.49 26.15
CA GLU A 330 -15.75 -14.08 27.18
C GLU A 330 -16.74 -15.09 26.57
N GLY A 331 -16.61 -16.35 26.99
CA GLY A 331 -17.50 -17.43 26.54
C GLY A 331 -16.95 -18.25 25.38
N LEU A 332 -15.72 -18.06 24.99
CA LEU A 332 -15.01 -18.90 24.01
C LEU A 332 -15.13 -20.37 24.40
N THR A 333 -15.44 -21.21 23.45
CA THR A 333 -15.59 -22.66 23.60
C THR A 333 -14.79 -23.38 22.52
N ALA A 334 -14.56 -24.68 22.70
CA ALA A 334 -13.91 -25.48 21.66
C ALA A 334 -14.71 -25.58 20.35
N ASP A 335 -15.98 -25.16 20.35
CA ASP A 335 -16.80 -25.13 19.13
C ASP A 335 -16.51 -23.88 18.27
N ASP A 336 -15.84 -22.87 18.84
CA ASP A 336 -15.39 -21.65 18.15
C ASP A 336 -13.99 -21.82 17.53
N ILE A 337 -13.31 -22.96 17.79
CA ILE A 337 -11.97 -23.28 17.29
C ILE A 337 -12.06 -24.48 16.35
N GLN A 338 -11.54 -24.33 15.15
CA GLN A 338 -11.51 -25.39 14.15
C GLN A 338 -10.08 -25.74 13.77
N LEU A 339 -9.74 -27.03 13.86
CA LEU A 339 -8.47 -27.51 13.30
C LEU A 339 -8.61 -27.75 11.81
N ILE A 340 -7.63 -27.29 11.05
CA ILE A 340 -7.53 -27.50 9.61
C ILE A 340 -6.21 -28.17 9.28
N SER A 341 -6.16 -28.93 8.20
CA SER A 341 -4.92 -29.51 7.69
C SER A 341 -4.20 -28.51 6.79
N GLU A 342 -2.87 -28.65 6.62
CA GLU A 342 -2.11 -27.89 5.63
C GLU A 342 -2.74 -27.89 4.23
N ALA A 343 -3.39 -28.98 3.84
CA ALA A 343 -4.08 -29.09 2.55
C ALA A 343 -5.39 -28.26 2.50
N GLU A 344 -6.03 -28.04 3.63
CA GLU A 344 -7.20 -27.17 3.77
C GLU A 344 -6.76 -25.72 3.86
N LEU A 345 -5.69 -25.43 4.61
CA LEU A 345 -5.03 -24.13 4.65
C LEU A 345 -4.67 -23.67 3.23
N ALA A 346 -3.92 -24.48 2.49
CA ALA A 346 -3.56 -24.17 1.10
C ALA A 346 -4.76 -24.00 0.13
N GLN A 347 -5.95 -24.43 0.50
CA GLN A 347 -7.17 -24.16 -0.28
C GLN A 347 -7.82 -22.83 0.13
N LEU A 348 -7.71 -22.43 1.37
CA LEU A 348 -8.22 -21.14 1.87
C LEU A 348 -7.35 -20.01 1.30
N THR A 349 -6.04 -20.15 1.35
CA THR A 349 -5.09 -19.16 0.81
C THR A 349 -5.01 -19.12 -0.73
N ALA A 350 -5.47 -20.15 -1.44
CA ALA A 350 -5.51 -20.17 -2.92
C ALA A 350 -6.81 -19.62 -3.53
N LEU A 351 -7.74 -19.13 -2.72
CA LEU A 351 -9.01 -18.55 -3.16
C LEU A 351 -8.94 -17.02 -3.25
N GLY A 352 -7.80 -16.42 -2.87
CA GLY A 352 -7.46 -15.01 -3.00
C GLY A 352 -6.83 -14.67 -4.35
#